data_7963b031e3f4be52bc69f81e3d3e88b9
#
_entry.id   7963b031e3f4be52bc69f81e3d3e88b9
#
_cell.length_a   1.000
_cell.length_b   1.000
_cell.length_c   1.000
_cell.angle_alpha   90.00
_cell.angle_beta   90.00
_cell.angle_gamma   90.00
#
_symmetry.space_group_name_H-M   'P 1'
#
loop_
_entity.id
_entity.type
_entity.pdbx_description
1 polymer ?
#
loop_
_entity_poly.entity_id
_entity_poly.type
_entity_poly.pdbx_seq_one_letter_code
_entity_poly.pdbx_strand_id
1 'polypeptide(L)'
;VNKLRLPTYFISHGGGPWPYMSGEFRNNFDKLEQSLIEMRAELGNTVRAILVVSGHWEEKGFSISSGAHPGMVYDYHGFPEYLYHIKYGAPGEPELAKRVQALLHARGIEAGLDPTRGFDHGTFSILKPLYPEESVPVVQLSLDAGYDPALHLEVGRALGPLRDEGVLIIGSGLSYHNLPAMRGKEGYEPSRQFDAWLQQTLIHSSPYERAKLLLEWERAPSARAAHPREDHLIPLMVAVGAASDEPGAVTYHQTDFAGGLTASSFRFGDAPSGR
;
A
#
# COMPACT_ATOMS: atom_id res chain seq x y z
N VAL A 1 -17.98 24.03 8.30
CA VAL A 1 -17.83 22.57 8.48
C VAL A 1 -16.45 22.24 7.94
N ASN A 2 -15.49 21.90 8.81
CA ASN A 2 -14.19 21.38 8.35
C ASN A 2 -14.47 20.11 7.53
N LYS A 3 -14.18 20.16 6.24
CA LYS A 3 -14.30 19.00 5.37
C LYS A 3 -13.24 17.99 5.84
N LEU A 4 -13.66 16.81 6.22
CA LEU A 4 -12.76 15.77 6.68
C LEU A 4 -11.88 15.32 5.51
N ARG A 5 -10.56 15.52 5.63
CA ARG A 5 -9.58 15.05 4.67
C ARG A 5 -8.98 13.75 5.18
N LEU A 6 -9.12 12.66 4.44
CA LEU A 6 -8.57 11.37 4.86
C LEU A 6 -7.05 11.35 4.81
N PRO A 7 -6.36 10.67 5.74
CA PRO A 7 -4.94 10.39 5.62
C PRO A 7 -4.66 9.42 4.46
N THR A 8 -3.40 9.26 4.11
CA THR A 8 -2.94 8.19 3.22
C THR A 8 -2.09 7.20 3.99
N TYR A 9 -1.98 5.99 3.49
CA TYR A 9 -1.19 4.94 4.14
C TYR A 9 -0.26 4.25 3.15
N PHE A 10 0.92 3.89 3.65
CA PHE A 10 1.73 2.83 3.07
C PHE A 10 1.66 1.63 4.00
N ILE A 11 1.22 0.49 3.48
CA ILE A 11 1.00 -0.72 4.27
C ILE A 11 1.92 -1.84 3.77
N SER A 12 2.69 -2.41 4.68
CA SER A 12 3.39 -3.68 4.46
C SER A 12 2.37 -4.80 4.50
N HIS A 13 1.97 -5.32 3.32
CA HIS A 13 0.80 -6.19 3.18
C HIS A 13 1.00 -7.64 3.65
N GLY A 14 2.22 -8.02 4.01
CA GLY A 14 2.53 -9.39 4.41
C GLY A 14 2.82 -10.31 3.23
N GLY A 15 2.51 -11.59 3.35
CA GLY A 15 2.85 -12.59 2.33
C GLY A 15 1.67 -13.48 1.95
N GLY A 16 1.35 -13.53 0.66
CA GLY A 16 0.29 -14.38 0.12
C GLY A 16 -1.08 -14.16 0.79
N PRO A 17 -1.94 -15.18 0.80
CA PRO A 17 -3.32 -15.07 1.33
C PRO A 17 -3.40 -15.25 2.86
N TRP A 18 -2.47 -14.68 3.61
CA TRP A 18 -2.31 -14.89 5.06
C TRP A 18 -3.60 -14.70 5.88
N PRO A 19 -4.54 -13.77 5.57
CA PRO A 19 -5.75 -13.62 6.38
C PRO A 19 -6.70 -14.83 6.33
N TYR A 20 -6.53 -15.67 5.32
CA TYR A 20 -7.35 -16.89 5.10
C TYR A 20 -6.65 -18.17 5.58
N MET A 21 -5.48 -18.03 6.21
CA MET A 21 -4.66 -19.14 6.68
C MET A 21 -4.79 -19.35 8.18
N SER A 22 -4.18 -20.44 8.66
CA SER A 22 -3.99 -20.77 10.08
C SER A 22 -2.60 -21.36 10.30
N GLY A 23 -2.18 -21.48 11.56
CA GLY A 23 -0.88 -22.04 11.94
C GLY A 23 0.26 -21.03 11.99
N GLU A 24 1.49 -21.54 12.15
CA GLU A 24 2.67 -20.71 12.45
C GLU A 24 2.95 -19.62 11.40
N PHE A 25 2.80 -19.94 10.13
CA PHE A 25 3.00 -18.95 9.08
C PHE A 25 2.05 -17.76 9.25
N ARG A 26 0.78 -18.04 9.49
CA ARG A 26 -0.25 -17.01 9.71
C ARG A 26 0.03 -16.18 10.96
N ASN A 27 0.53 -16.78 12.05
CA ASN A 27 0.79 -16.10 13.31
C ASN A 27 1.88 -15.01 13.20
N ASN A 28 2.75 -15.08 12.20
CA ASN A 28 3.70 -13.98 11.92
C ASN A 28 3.00 -12.64 11.63
N PHE A 29 1.73 -12.68 11.21
CA PHE A 29 0.96 -11.49 10.80
C PHE A 29 0.01 -10.98 11.89
N ASP A 30 0.02 -11.52 13.11
CA ASP A 30 -0.88 -11.09 14.20
C ASP A 30 -0.75 -9.59 14.53
N LYS A 31 0.49 -9.08 14.59
CA LYS A 31 0.75 -7.65 14.83
C LYS A 31 0.29 -6.78 13.65
N LEU A 32 0.46 -7.26 12.43
CA LEU A 32 -0.03 -6.58 11.23
C LEU A 32 -1.56 -6.52 11.22
N GLU A 33 -2.23 -7.64 11.47
CA GLU A 33 -3.69 -7.69 11.56
C GLU A 33 -4.22 -6.73 12.61
N GLN A 34 -3.64 -6.74 13.80
CA GLN A 34 -4.03 -5.83 14.87
C GLN A 34 -3.89 -4.36 14.46
N SER A 35 -2.81 -4.00 13.76
CA SER A 35 -2.62 -2.63 13.25
C SER A 35 -3.68 -2.21 12.21
N LEU A 36 -4.15 -3.16 11.39
CA LEU A 36 -5.23 -2.91 10.42
C LEU A 36 -6.59 -2.74 11.12
N ILE A 37 -6.85 -3.51 12.17
CA ILE A 37 -8.05 -3.36 13.00
C ILE A 37 -8.07 -1.99 13.71
N GLU A 38 -6.93 -1.57 14.24
CA GLU A 38 -6.76 -0.24 14.86
C GLU A 38 -6.94 0.88 13.84
N MET A 39 -6.37 0.74 12.65
CA MET A 39 -6.57 1.67 11.53
C MET A 39 -8.06 1.78 11.17
N ARG A 40 -8.79 0.67 11.13
CA ARG A 40 -10.25 0.67 10.89
C ARG A 40 -11.00 1.45 11.97
N ALA A 41 -10.62 1.27 13.23
CA ALA A 41 -11.22 1.98 14.35
C ALA A 41 -10.97 3.51 14.28
N GLU A 42 -9.75 3.91 13.90
CA GLU A 42 -9.41 5.34 13.72
C GLU A 42 -10.17 5.97 12.54
N LEU A 43 -10.33 5.24 11.42
CA LEU A 43 -11.03 5.72 10.23
C LEU A 43 -12.56 5.82 10.45
N GLY A 44 -13.11 4.99 11.33
CA GLY A 44 -14.54 4.94 11.58
C GLY A 44 -15.35 4.70 10.30
N ASN A 45 -16.43 5.46 10.11
CA ASN A 45 -17.32 5.36 8.95
C ASN A 45 -17.07 6.48 7.91
N THR A 46 -15.86 7.04 7.87
CA THR A 46 -15.53 8.19 7.02
C THR A 46 -15.14 7.81 5.61
N VAL A 47 -14.77 6.54 5.39
CA VAL A 47 -14.30 6.03 4.11
C VAL A 47 -15.49 5.64 3.22
N ARG A 48 -15.59 6.30 2.07
CA ARG A 48 -16.62 6.04 1.04
C ARG A 48 -16.14 4.99 0.02
N ALA A 49 -14.88 5.05 -0.34
CA ALA A 49 -14.24 4.12 -1.28
C ALA A 49 -12.72 4.03 -0.99
N ILE A 50 -12.07 3.02 -1.53
CA ILE A 50 -10.64 2.78 -1.34
C ILE A 50 -9.95 2.73 -2.69
N LEU A 51 -8.82 3.44 -2.82
CA LEU A 51 -7.90 3.32 -3.93
C LEU A 51 -6.63 2.64 -3.43
N VAL A 52 -6.32 1.45 -3.95
CA VAL A 52 -5.12 0.69 -3.62
C VAL A 52 -4.13 0.75 -4.78
N VAL A 53 -2.91 1.17 -4.49
CA VAL A 53 -1.77 1.07 -5.40
C VAL A 53 -0.96 -0.15 -4.97
N SER A 54 -1.07 -1.24 -5.74
CA SER A 54 -0.50 -2.53 -5.35
C SER A 54 0.86 -2.77 -6.00
N GLY A 55 1.84 -3.19 -5.20
CA GLY A 55 3.14 -3.69 -5.67
C GLY A 55 3.05 -4.96 -6.53
N HIS A 56 1.87 -5.59 -6.60
CA HIS A 56 1.59 -6.79 -7.39
C HIS A 56 0.94 -6.51 -8.75
N TRP A 57 0.78 -5.26 -9.11
CA TRP A 57 0.26 -4.90 -10.43
C TRP A 57 1.12 -3.83 -11.08
N GLU A 58 1.86 -4.23 -12.08
CA GLU A 58 2.74 -3.36 -12.87
C GLU A 58 2.37 -3.44 -14.35
N GLU A 59 2.39 -2.30 -15.01
CA GLU A 59 2.06 -2.15 -16.42
C GLU A 59 3.06 -1.22 -17.10
N LYS A 60 3.07 -1.24 -18.42
CA LYS A 60 3.76 -0.20 -19.19
C LYS A 60 2.85 1.04 -19.22
N GLY A 61 3.16 2.03 -18.41
CA GLY A 61 2.26 3.12 -18.05
C GLY A 61 1.37 2.72 -16.87
N PHE A 62 0.24 3.38 -16.73
CA PHE A 62 -0.70 3.11 -15.64
C PHE A 62 -1.99 2.48 -16.13
N SER A 63 -2.55 1.60 -15.32
CA SER A 63 -3.88 1.00 -15.52
C SER A 63 -4.70 1.10 -14.25
N ILE A 64 -6.00 1.31 -14.39
CA ILE A 64 -6.96 1.49 -13.29
C ILE A 64 -8.02 0.41 -13.40
N SER A 65 -8.27 -0.35 -12.34
CA SER A 65 -9.36 -1.33 -12.35
C SER A 65 -10.71 -0.61 -12.41
N SER A 66 -11.56 -0.96 -13.39
CA SER A 66 -12.80 -0.24 -13.67
C SER A 66 -14.04 -1.14 -13.70
N GLY A 67 -13.90 -2.43 -13.40
CA GLY A 67 -15.03 -3.35 -13.30
C GLY A 67 -15.88 -3.08 -12.06
N ALA A 68 -17.21 -3.21 -12.18
CA ALA A 68 -18.13 -3.07 -11.04
C ALA A 68 -18.07 -4.27 -10.07
N HIS A 69 -17.66 -5.42 -10.56
CA HIS A 69 -17.57 -6.68 -9.79
C HIS A 69 -16.21 -7.34 -10.03
N PRO A 70 -15.14 -6.83 -9.41
CA PRO A 70 -13.80 -7.39 -9.58
C PRO A 70 -13.75 -8.85 -9.12
N GLY A 71 -13.04 -9.68 -9.89
CA GLY A 71 -12.70 -11.03 -9.48
C GLY A 71 -11.47 -11.06 -8.58
N MET A 72 -10.79 -12.22 -8.53
CA MET A 72 -9.55 -12.43 -7.79
C MET A 72 -8.39 -12.68 -8.75
N VAL A 73 -7.19 -12.28 -8.32
CA VAL A 73 -5.91 -12.65 -8.93
C VAL A 73 -5.12 -13.45 -7.89
N TYR A 74 -4.92 -14.74 -8.16
CA TYR A 74 -4.14 -15.61 -7.27
C TYR A 74 -2.68 -15.60 -7.72
N ASP A 75 -1.97 -14.54 -7.32
CA ASP A 75 -0.61 -14.20 -7.74
C ASP A 75 0.48 -14.80 -6.83
N TYR A 76 0.16 -15.86 -6.12
CA TYR A 76 1.05 -16.59 -5.22
C TYR A 76 1.12 -18.08 -5.57
N HIS A 77 2.14 -18.77 -5.06
CA HIS A 77 2.42 -20.18 -5.38
C HIS A 77 2.80 -20.97 -4.12
N GLY A 78 2.56 -22.29 -4.16
CA GLY A 78 2.99 -23.20 -3.11
C GLY A 78 2.10 -23.21 -1.86
N PHE A 79 0.91 -22.66 -1.95
CA PHE A 79 -0.08 -22.72 -0.89
C PHE A 79 -1.09 -23.87 -1.10
N PRO A 80 -1.81 -24.30 -0.04
CA PRO A 80 -2.87 -25.27 -0.15
C PRO A 80 -3.95 -24.87 -1.16
N GLU A 81 -4.53 -25.86 -1.83
CA GLU A 81 -5.48 -25.69 -2.94
C GLU A 81 -6.67 -24.76 -2.59
N TYR A 82 -7.22 -24.87 -1.39
CA TYR A 82 -8.37 -24.04 -0.98
C TYR A 82 -8.10 -22.54 -1.03
N LEU A 83 -6.83 -22.12 -0.92
CA LEU A 83 -6.44 -20.71 -0.98
C LEU A 83 -6.48 -20.12 -2.39
N TYR A 84 -6.64 -20.95 -3.42
CA TYR A 84 -6.88 -20.51 -4.80
C TYR A 84 -8.38 -20.41 -5.14
N HIS A 85 -9.25 -20.59 -4.12
CA HIS A 85 -10.71 -20.49 -4.24
C HIS A 85 -11.32 -19.47 -3.27
N ILE A 86 -10.50 -18.79 -2.49
CA ILE A 86 -10.95 -17.71 -1.60
C ILE A 86 -11.51 -16.54 -2.41
N LYS A 87 -12.36 -15.75 -1.78
CA LYS A 87 -12.94 -14.54 -2.37
C LYS A 87 -12.89 -13.39 -1.39
N TYR A 88 -12.68 -12.21 -1.92
CA TYR A 88 -12.94 -10.94 -1.27
C TYR A 88 -13.96 -10.20 -2.14
N GLY A 89 -15.20 -10.08 -1.66
CA GLY A 89 -16.36 -9.75 -2.46
C GLY A 89 -16.71 -8.26 -2.53
N ALA A 90 -15.76 -7.37 -2.20
CA ALA A 90 -15.99 -5.94 -2.28
C ALA A 90 -16.34 -5.52 -3.73
N PRO A 91 -17.29 -4.57 -3.91
CA PRO A 91 -17.59 -4.04 -5.24
C PRO A 91 -16.44 -3.18 -5.77
N GLY A 92 -16.36 -3.06 -7.09
CA GLY A 92 -15.58 -2.01 -7.73
C GLY A 92 -16.36 -0.70 -7.79
N GLU A 93 -15.71 0.37 -8.28
CA GLU A 93 -16.33 1.69 -8.41
C GLU A 93 -15.92 2.32 -9.77
N PRO A 94 -16.64 2.02 -10.85
CA PRO A 94 -16.29 2.51 -12.19
C PRO A 94 -16.20 4.03 -12.29
N GLU A 95 -17.05 4.76 -11.57
CA GLU A 95 -17.02 6.23 -11.58
C GLU A 95 -15.78 6.79 -10.85
N LEU A 96 -15.34 6.14 -9.78
CA LEU A 96 -14.07 6.47 -9.14
C LEU A 96 -12.90 6.17 -10.09
N ALA A 97 -12.92 5.06 -10.82
CA ALA A 97 -11.88 4.74 -11.81
C ALA A 97 -11.74 5.84 -12.87
N LYS A 98 -12.85 6.35 -13.39
CA LYS A 98 -12.87 7.48 -14.33
C LYS A 98 -12.38 8.77 -13.67
N ARG A 99 -12.72 9.00 -12.40
CA ARG A 99 -12.25 10.15 -11.62
C ARG A 99 -10.74 10.12 -11.43
N VAL A 100 -10.18 8.95 -11.09
CA VAL A 100 -8.73 8.72 -11.01
C VAL A 100 -8.07 9.03 -12.35
N GLN A 101 -8.58 8.47 -13.44
CA GLN A 101 -8.09 8.70 -14.80
C GLN A 101 -8.08 10.20 -15.15
N ALA A 102 -9.15 10.90 -14.87
CA ALA A 102 -9.27 12.34 -15.16
C ALA A 102 -8.26 13.18 -14.35
N LEU A 103 -8.01 12.84 -13.09
CA LEU A 103 -7.03 13.52 -12.24
C LEU A 103 -5.60 13.31 -12.74
N LEU A 104 -5.26 12.09 -13.16
CA LEU A 104 -3.94 11.79 -13.74
C LEU A 104 -3.76 12.50 -15.08
N HIS A 105 -4.76 12.42 -15.96
CA HIS A 105 -4.73 13.09 -17.26
C HIS A 105 -4.57 14.61 -17.15
N ALA A 106 -5.19 15.25 -16.17
CA ALA A 106 -5.03 16.68 -15.89
C ALA A 106 -3.59 17.08 -15.52
N ARG A 107 -2.74 16.11 -15.17
CA ARG A 107 -1.29 16.27 -14.92
C ARG A 107 -0.42 15.70 -16.04
N GLY A 108 -1.02 15.37 -17.20
CA GLY A 108 -0.30 14.79 -18.34
C GLY A 108 0.15 13.34 -18.11
N ILE A 109 -0.47 12.64 -17.16
CA ILE A 109 -0.16 11.24 -16.87
C ILE A 109 -1.27 10.38 -17.49
N GLU A 110 -0.91 9.60 -18.50
CA GLU A 110 -1.85 8.71 -19.17
C GLU A 110 -2.09 7.44 -18.32
N ALA A 111 -3.35 7.02 -18.23
CA ALA A 111 -3.77 5.80 -17.55
C ALA A 111 -4.92 5.12 -18.26
N GLY A 112 -4.81 3.83 -18.52
CA GLY A 112 -5.86 3.00 -19.10
C GLY A 112 -6.90 2.55 -18.08
N LEU A 113 -8.09 2.16 -18.54
CA LEU A 113 -9.09 1.49 -17.73
C LEU A 113 -9.07 0.00 -18.02
N ASP A 114 -8.96 -0.83 -16.99
CA ASP A 114 -9.05 -2.29 -17.08
C ASP A 114 -10.34 -2.79 -16.40
N PRO A 115 -11.37 -3.17 -17.16
CA PRO A 115 -12.63 -3.65 -16.60
C PRO A 115 -12.55 -5.08 -16.05
N THR A 116 -11.44 -5.78 -16.25
CA THR A 116 -11.27 -7.20 -15.94
C THR A 116 -10.33 -7.47 -14.75
N ARG A 117 -9.51 -6.48 -14.36
CA ARG A 117 -8.55 -6.66 -13.26
C ARG A 117 -9.24 -7.03 -11.96
N GLY A 118 -8.85 -8.18 -11.40
CA GLY A 118 -9.29 -8.66 -10.09
C GLY A 118 -8.35 -8.21 -8.96
N PHE A 119 -8.72 -8.53 -7.70
CA PHE A 119 -7.92 -8.23 -6.53
C PHE A 119 -6.75 -9.19 -6.39
N ASP A 120 -5.52 -8.68 -6.39
CA ASP A 120 -4.30 -9.40 -6.04
C ASP A 120 -4.12 -9.46 -4.50
N HIS A 121 -3.13 -10.25 -4.02
CA HIS A 121 -2.96 -10.40 -2.57
C HIS A 121 -2.40 -9.14 -1.90
N GLY A 122 -1.74 -8.25 -2.60
CA GLY A 122 -1.40 -6.93 -2.08
C GLY A 122 -2.64 -6.09 -1.74
N THR A 123 -3.76 -6.37 -2.38
CA THR A 123 -5.05 -5.72 -2.14
C THR A 123 -5.90 -6.48 -1.14
N PHE A 124 -6.28 -7.73 -1.42
CA PHE A 124 -7.24 -8.42 -0.57
C PHE A 124 -6.68 -8.81 0.81
N SER A 125 -5.37 -9.04 0.94
CA SER A 125 -4.81 -9.44 2.23
C SER A 125 -4.81 -8.32 3.27
N ILE A 126 -4.73 -7.06 2.86
CA ILE A 126 -4.88 -5.92 3.77
C ILE A 126 -6.34 -5.56 3.98
N LEU A 127 -7.18 -5.70 2.96
CA LEU A 127 -8.58 -5.31 3.04
C LEU A 127 -9.44 -6.31 3.83
N LYS A 128 -9.09 -7.59 3.82
CA LYS A 128 -9.84 -8.61 4.59
C LYS A 128 -9.90 -8.32 6.10
N PRO A 129 -8.80 -8.00 6.79
CA PRO A 129 -8.87 -7.58 8.18
C PRO A 129 -9.35 -6.14 8.38
N LEU A 130 -9.08 -5.24 7.43
CA LEU A 130 -9.46 -3.83 7.52
C LEU A 130 -10.97 -3.61 7.30
N TYR A 131 -11.56 -4.27 6.32
CA TYR A 131 -12.98 -4.19 5.94
C TYR A 131 -13.56 -5.59 5.72
N PRO A 132 -13.69 -6.40 6.80
CA PRO A 132 -14.17 -7.80 6.69
C PRO A 132 -15.60 -7.92 6.18
N GLU A 133 -16.40 -6.86 6.26
CA GLU A 133 -17.75 -6.76 5.73
C GLU A 133 -17.83 -6.65 4.20
N GLU A 134 -16.69 -6.38 3.52
CA GLU A 134 -16.54 -6.35 2.06
C GLU A 134 -17.52 -5.41 1.33
N SER A 135 -17.95 -4.34 2.02
CA SER A 135 -18.99 -3.42 1.53
C SER A 135 -18.45 -2.11 0.97
N VAL A 136 -17.20 -1.76 1.28
CA VAL A 136 -16.58 -0.53 0.79
C VAL A 136 -16.04 -0.77 -0.62
N PRO A 137 -16.42 0.06 -1.63
CA PRO A 137 -15.95 -0.08 -2.99
C PRO A 137 -14.42 0.09 -3.10
N VAL A 138 -13.80 -0.70 -3.99
CA VAL A 138 -12.33 -0.73 -4.17
C VAL A 138 -11.97 -0.55 -5.64
N VAL A 139 -11.06 0.38 -5.88
CA VAL A 139 -10.37 0.57 -7.17
C VAL A 139 -8.89 0.33 -6.96
N GLN A 140 -8.24 -0.32 -7.91
CA GLN A 140 -6.80 -0.53 -7.90
C GLN A 140 -6.14 0.31 -9.00
N LEU A 141 -4.95 0.81 -8.72
CA LEU A 141 -4.06 1.48 -9.68
C LEU A 141 -2.77 0.67 -9.78
N SER A 142 -2.33 0.38 -11.00
CA SER A 142 -1.05 -0.28 -11.24
C SER A 142 0.13 0.64 -10.94
N LEU A 143 1.31 0.06 -10.82
CA LEU A 143 2.58 0.76 -10.96
C LEU A 143 2.93 0.92 -12.45
N ASP A 144 3.68 1.95 -12.79
CA ASP A 144 4.47 1.98 -14.03
C ASP A 144 5.72 1.12 -13.84
N ALA A 145 5.95 0.18 -14.77
CA ALA A 145 7.05 -0.77 -14.72
C ALA A 145 8.45 -0.14 -14.84
N GLY A 146 8.54 1.15 -15.11
CA GLY A 146 9.79 1.92 -15.03
C GLY A 146 10.19 2.27 -13.60
N TYR A 147 9.27 2.14 -12.64
CA TYR A 147 9.47 2.38 -11.20
C TYR A 147 10.10 3.73 -10.85
N ASP A 148 9.91 4.75 -11.68
CA ASP A 148 10.43 6.09 -11.40
C ASP A 148 9.78 6.68 -10.14
N PRO A 149 10.56 6.95 -9.07
CA PRO A 149 10.02 7.52 -7.84
C PRO A 149 9.40 8.90 -8.05
N ALA A 150 9.97 9.72 -8.94
CA ALA A 150 9.47 11.07 -9.21
C ALA A 150 8.09 11.02 -9.86
N LEU A 151 7.90 10.12 -10.83
CA LEU A 151 6.62 9.92 -11.49
C LEU A 151 5.56 9.43 -10.50
N HIS A 152 5.89 8.48 -9.62
CA HIS A 152 4.93 7.95 -8.65
C HIS A 152 4.60 8.94 -7.53
N LEU A 153 5.54 9.81 -7.11
CA LEU A 153 5.24 10.95 -6.24
C LEU A 153 4.24 11.92 -6.92
N GLU A 154 4.42 12.18 -8.21
CA GLU A 154 3.53 13.06 -8.98
C GLU A 154 2.13 12.45 -9.17
N VAL A 155 2.05 11.13 -9.41
CA VAL A 155 0.79 10.37 -9.37
C VAL A 155 0.08 10.60 -8.03
N GLY A 156 0.79 10.46 -6.91
CA GLY A 156 0.23 10.73 -5.59
C GLY A 156 -0.32 12.16 -5.47
N ARG A 157 0.44 13.16 -5.88
CA ARG A 157 -0.01 14.57 -5.87
C ARG A 157 -1.26 14.79 -6.71
N ALA A 158 -1.33 14.18 -7.89
CA ALA A 158 -2.51 14.24 -8.75
C ALA A 158 -3.76 13.67 -8.07
N LEU A 159 -3.59 12.62 -7.26
CA LEU A 159 -4.68 11.91 -6.59
C LEU A 159 -5.08 12.52 -5.24
N GLY A 160 -4.31 13.45 -4.71
CA GLY A 160 -4.57 14.12 -3.42
C GLY A 160 -5.99 14.63 -3.22
N PRO A 161 -6.68 15.23 -4.23
CA PRO A 161 -8.06 15.67 -4.10
C PRO A 161 -9.08 14.59 -3.71
N LEU A 162 -8.84 13.32 -4.05
CA LEU A 162 -9.71 12.20 -3.70
C LEU A 162 -9.91 12.04 -2.19
N ARG A 163 -8.92 12.44 -1.40
CA ARG A 163 -8.95 12.39 0.06
C ARG A 163 -10.08 13.26 0.66
N ASP A 164 -10.38 14.40 0.00
CA ASP A 164 -11.49 15.29 0.36
C ASP A 164 -12.84 14.76 -0.13
N GLU A 165 -12.82 13.76 -1.00
CA GLU A 165 -13.99 13.08 -1.55
C GLU A 165 -14.34 11.79 -0.79
N GLY A 166 -13.67 11.52 0.33
CA GLY A 166 -13.87 10.33 1.17
C GLY A 166 -13.22 9.05 0.60
N VAL A 167 -12.23 9.20 -0.28
CA VAL A 167 -11.46 8.07 -0.82
C VAL A 167 -10.20 7.87 0.02
N LEU A 168 -10.03 6.67 0.56
CA LEU A 168 -8.83 6.25 1.26
C LEU A 168 -7.79 5.79 0.24
N ILE A 169 -6.62 6.42 0.23
CA ILE A 169 -5.51 6.04 -0.65
C ILE A 169 -4.53 5.19 0.14
N ILE A 170 -4.27 3.98 -0.36
CA ILE A 170 -3.33 3.02 0.24
C ILE A 170 -2.29 2.62 -0.81
N GLY A 171 -1.01 2.89 -0.50
CA GLY A 171 0.11 2.23 -1.16
C GLY A 171 0.36 0.88 -0.47
N SER A 172 0.15 -0.21 -1.17
CA SER A 172 0.33 -1.57 -0.67
C SER A 172 1.60 -2.19 -1.21
N GLY A 173 2.57 -2.37 -0.34
CA GLY A 173 3.88 -2.92 -0.66
C GLY A 173 4.50 -3.62 0.54
N LEU A 174 5.81 -3.52 0.69
CA LEU A 174 6.56 -4.00 1.86
C LEU A 174 7.71 -3.03 2.13
N SER A 175 7.96 -2.70 3.40
CA SER A 175 9.13 -1.90 3.79
C SER A 175 10.45 -2.65 3.59
N TYR A 176 10.41 -3.98 3.52
CA TYR A 176 11.52 -4.87 3.16
C TYR A 176 11.00 -5.96 2.24
N HIS A 177 11.57 -6.12 1.04
CA HIS A 177 11.16 -7.13 0.07
C HIS A 177 12.36 -7.77 -0.64
N ASN A 178 13.04 -8.67 0.07
CA ASN A 178 14.09 -9.53 -0.47
C ASN A 178 13.77 -10.98 -0.11
N LEU A 179 12.93 -11.63 -0.93
CA LEU A 179 12.41 -12.97 -0.66
C LEU A 179 13.48 -14.02 -0.40
N PRO A 180 14.60 -14.08 -1.15
CA PRO A 180 15.70 -15.01 -0.82
C PRO A 180 16.26 -14.79 0.58
N ALA A 181 16.56 -13.54 0.96
CA ALA A 181 17.15 -13.20 2.26
C ALA A 181 16.15 -13.32 3.43
N MET A 182 14.84 -13.29 3.16
CA MET A 182 13.81 -13.49 4.18
C MET A 182 13.73 -14.93 4.70
N ARG A 183 14.30 -15.90 3.97
CA ARG A 183 14.31 -17.31 4.36
C ARG A 183 15.39 -17.66 5.40
N GLY A 184 16.31 -16.73 5.67
CA GLY A 184 17.42 -16.88 6.61
C GLY A 184 17.63 -15.65 7.46
N LYS A 185 18.79 -15.56 8.10
CA LYS A 185 19.13 -14.41 8.95
C LYS A 185 19.77 -13.25 8.19
N GLU A 186 20.09 -13.45 6.93
CA GLU A 186 20.80 -12.48 6.06
C GLU A 186 20.00 -11.19 5.88
N GLY A 187 18.66 -11.28 5.98
CA GLY A 187 17.76 -10.13 5.87
C GLY A 187 17.61 -9.31 7.15
N TYR A 188 18.01 -9.82 8.33
CA TYR A 188 17.71 -9.17 9.62
C TYR A 188 18.35 -7.79 9.73
N GLU A 189 19.66 -7.70 9.56
CA GLU A 189 20.36 -6.41 9.64
C GLU A 189 20.00 -5.45 8.50
N PRO A 190 19.94 -5.89 7.22
CA PRO A 190 19.49 -5.00 6.15
C PRO A 190 18.06 -4.47 6.36
N SER A 191 17.11 -5.29 6.83
CA SER A 191 15.74 -4.84 7.10
C SER A 191 15.71 -3.78 8.20
N ARG A 192 16.47 -3.98 9.28
CA ARG A 192 16.59 -3.03 10.39
C ARG A 192 17.19 -1.69 9.95
N GLN A 193 18.26 -1.72 9.14
CA GLN A 193 18.94 -0.51 8.66
C GLN A 193 18.06 0.29 7.72
N PHE A 194 17.39 -0.38 6.78
CA PHE A 194 16.50 0.29 5.84
C PHE A 194 15.25 0.83 6.54
N ASP A 195 14.68 0.10 7.49
CA ASP A 195 13.55 0.57 8.30
C ASP A 195 13.90 1.81 9.12
N ALA A 196 15.07 1.84 9.75
CA ALA A 196 15.54 3.02 10.48
C ALA A 196 15.66 4.25 9.57
N TRP A 197 16.15 4.07 8.34
CA TRP A 197 16.19 5.13 7.33
C TRP A 197 14.78 5.56 6.90
N LEU A 198 13.85 4.62 6.70
CA LEU A 198 12.46 4.94 6.37
C LEU A 198 11.82 5.79 7.48
N GLN A 199 11.97 5.39 8.74
CA GLN A 199 11.41 6.16 9.86
C GLN A 199 12.01 7.56 9.94
N GLN A 200 13.34 7.69 9.82
CA GLN A 200 14.00 9.00 9.80
C GLN A 200 13.48 9.87 8.65
N THR A 201 13.37 9.30 7.45
CA THR A 201 12.94 10.00 6.25
C THR A 201 11.47 10.40 6.30
N LEU A 202 10.59 9.47 6.71
CA LEU A 202 9.15 9.67 6.60
C LEU A 202 8.55 10.48 7.76
N ILE A 203 9.18 10.42 8.95
CA ILE A 203 8.63 11.02 10.17
C ILE A 203 9.39 12.26 10.60
N HIS A 204 10.73 12.22 10.51
CA HIS A 204 11.58 13.25 11.13
C HIS A 204 12.14 14.26 10.12
N SER A 205 11.97 14.04 8.82
CA SER A 205 12.39 15.00 7.78
C SER A 205 11.26 15.97 7.46
N SER A 206 11.64 17.18 7.03
CA SER A 206 10.68 18.11 6.43
C SER A 206 10.06 17.51 5.15
N PRO A 207 8.89 17.98 4.71
CA PRO A 207 8.29 17.50 3.45
C PRO A 207 9.21 17.58 2.24
N TYR A 208 9.98 18.65 2.13
CA TYR A 208 10.96 18.83 1.05
C TYR A 208 12.10 17.81 1.12
N GLU A 209 12.69 17.63 2.29
CA GLU A 209 13.77 16.66 2.50
C GLU A 209 13.28 15.23 2.32
N ARG A 210 12.08 14.91 2.82
CA ARG A 210 11.43 13.61 2.61
C ARG A 210 11.32 13.27 1.13
N ALA A 211 10.78 14.20 0.32
CA ALA A 211 10.67 13.99 -1.11
C ALA A 211 12.04 13.79 -1.77
N LYS A 212 13.03 14.60 -1.42
CA LYS A 212 14.40 14.48 -1.93
C LYS A 212 15.04 13.14 -1.59
N LEU A 213 14.93 12.69 -0.31
CA LEU A 213 15.48 11.43 0.14
C LEU A 213 14.81 10.23 -0.55
N LEU A 214 13.49 10.30 -0.77
CA LEU A 214 12.75 9.27 -1.50
C LEU A 214 13.15 9.19 -2.98
N LEU A 215 13.43 10.32 -3.63
CA LEU A 215 13.96 10.32 -5.00
C LEU A 215 15.34 9.65 -5.11
N GLU A 216 16.13 9.73 -4.04
CA GLU A 216 17.47 9.16 -3.95
C GLU A 216 17.51 7.91 -3.05
N TRP A 217 16.41 7.19 -2.91
CA TRP A 217 16.25 6.06 -1.96
C TRP A 217 17.34 4.99 -2.07
N GLU A 218 17.91 4.81 -3.26
CA GLU A 218 19.00 3.84 -3.48
C GLU A 218 20.28 4.17 -2.68
N ARG A 219 20.42 5.41 -2.21
CA ARG A 219 21.54 5.83 -1.33
C ARG A 219 21.31 5.49 0.13
N ALA A 220 20.13 5.02 0.49
CA ALA A 220 19.82 4.61 1.86
C ALA A 220 20.67 3.41 2.29
N PRO A 221 20.97 3.29 3.60
CA PRO A 221 21.62 2.10 4.14
C PRO A 221 20.84 0.84 3.75
N SER A 222 21.53 -0.15 3.19
CA SER A 222 20.97 -1.44 2.75
C SER A 222 19.83 -1.35 1.72
N ALA A 223 19.71 -0.26 0.98
CA ALA A 223 18.62 -0.03 0.03
C ALA A 223 18.40 -1.21 -0.93
N ARG A 224 19.42 -1.60 -1.68
CA ARG A 224 19.34 -2.72 -2.64
C ARG A 224 19.37 -4.10 -1.99
N ALA A 225 19.83 -4.22 -0.75
CA ALA A 225 19.66 -5.44 0.04
C ALA A 225 18.22 -5.60 0.54
N ALA A 226 17.54 -4.49 0.85
CA ALA A 226 16.14 -4.47 1.22
C ALA A 226 15.22 -4.63 0.00
N HIS A 227 15.53 -3.95 -1.08
CA HIS A 227 14.77 -3.97 -2.34
C HIS A 227 15.70 -4.23 -3.52
N PRO A 228 16.02 -5.51 -3.83
CA PRO A 228 16.70 -5.87 -5.08
C PRO A 228 15.95 -5.36 -6.32
N ARG A 229 14.62 -5.32 -6.22
CA ARG A 229 13.67 -4.70 -7.11
C ARG A 229 12.75 -3.80 -6.30
N GLU A 230 12.35 -2.68 -6.84
CA GLU A 230 11.62 -1.62 -6.12
C GLU A 230 10.10 -1.73 -6.13
N ASP A 231 9.54 -2.71 -6.80
CA ASP A 231 8.10 -2.94 -6.95
C ASP A 231 7.28 -2.80 -5.65
N HIS A 232 7.81 -3.31 -4.53
CA HIS A 232 7.16 -3.21 -3.22
C HIS A 232 7.48 -1.93 -2.44
N LEU A 233 8.44 -1.12 -2.90
CA LEU A 233 8.73 0.20 -2.32
C LEU A 233 7.95 1.32 -3.01
N ILE A 234 7.77 1.23 -4.31
CA ILE A 234 7.17 2.30 -5.13
C ILE A 234 5.75 2.71 -4.69
N PRO A 235 4.88 1.81 -4.19
CA PRO A 235 3.59 2.24 -3.64
C PRO A 235 3.68 3.31 -2.53
N LEU A 236 4.80 3.34 -1.79
CA LEU A 236 5.08 4.38 -0.79
C LEU A 236 5.12 5.77 -1.42
N MET A 237 5.69 5.89 -2.63
CA MET A 237 5.83 7.18 -3.32
C MET A 237 4.46 7.80 -3.60
N VAL A 238 3.48 6.99 -4.00
CA VAL A 238 2.11 7.45 -4.23
C VAL A 238 1.44 7.89 -2.93
N ALA A 239 1.57 7.11 -1.86
CA ALA A 239 1.01 7.47 -0.56
C ALA A 239 1.59 8.78 -0.01
N VAL A 240 2.91 8.97 -0.10
CA VAL A 240 3.59 10.22 0.28
C VAL A 240 3.18 11.37 -0.62
N GLY A 241 3.16 11.16 -1.94
CA GLY A 241 2.78 12.20 -2.91
C GLY A 241 1.38 12.76 -2.65
N ALA A 242 0.42 11.89 -2.30
CA ALA A 242 -0.97 12.30 -2.03
C ALA A 242 -1.14 13.12 -0.73
N ALA A 243 -0.14 13.10 0.16
CA ALA A 243 -0.11 13.84 1.42
C ALA A 243 1.25 14.54 1.63
N SER A 244 1.81 15.11 0.58
CA SER A 244 3.22 15.54 0.52
C SER A 244 3.63 16.55 1.59
N ASP A 245 2.72 17.41 2.04
CA ASP A 245 3.00 18.46 3.03
C ASP A 245 2.61 18.06 4.47
N GLU A 246 2.09 16.84 4.66
CA GLU A 246 1.55 16.40 5.93
C GLU A 246 2.55 15.51 6.69
N PRO A 247 2.47 15.45 8.04
CA PRO A 247 3.37 14.65 8.84
C PRO A 247 3.16 13.15 8.60
N GLY A 248 4.26 12.39 8.73
CA GLY A 248 4.23 10.93 8.76
C GLY A 248 4.15 10.39 10.19
N ALA A 249 3.57 9.22 10.33
CA ALA A 249 3.53 8.46 11.58
C ALA A 249 3.65 6.95 11.30
N VAL A 250 4.29 6.21 12.21
CA VAL A 250 4.30 4.74 12.17
C VAL A 250 2.95 4.22 12.63
N THR A 251 2.36 3.30 11.88
CA THR A 251 1.10 2.63 12.25
C THR A 251 1.29 1.14 12.55
N TYR A 252 2.38 0.58 12.06
CA TYR A 252 2.81 -0.79 12.35
C TYR A 252 4.34 -0.82 12.36
N HIS A 253 4.90 -1.49 13.36
CA HIS A 253 6.33 -1.75 13.45
C HIS A 253 6.58 -3.09 14.13
N GLN A 254 7.28 -3.98 13.47
CA GLN A 254 7.60 -5.30 13.98
C GLN A 254 9.07 -5.62 13.69
N THR A 255 9.83 -6.03 14.71
CA THR A 255 11.27 -6.32 14.61
C THR A 255 11.60 -7.80 14.69
N ASP A 256 10.58 -8.63 14.89
CA ASP A 256 10.70 -10.08 15.05
C ASP A 256 9.90 -10.85 13.96
N PHE A 257 9.52 -10.16 12.88
CA PHE A 257 8.81 -10.80 11.78
C PHE A 257 9.65 -11.94 11.20
N ALA A 258 9.04 -13.11 11.00
CA ALA A 258 9.73 -14.32 10.52
C ALA A 258 11.06 -14.60 11.26
N GLY A 259 11.11 -14.33 12.57
CA GLY A 259 12.23 -14.61 13.45
C GLY A 259 13.27 -13.49 13.61
N GLY A 260 13.12 -12.34 12.95
CA GLY A 260 14.07 -11.22 13.13
C GLY A 260 14.08 -10.14 12.06
N LEU A 261 13.18 -10.22 11.08
CA LEU A 261 13.01 -9.16 10.09
C LEU A 261 12.28 -7.96 10.70
N THR A 262 12.65 -6.79 10.26
CA THR A 262 11.97 -5.53 10.60
C THR A 262 11.06 -5.11 9.45
N ALA A 263 9.80 -4.82 9.78
CA ALA A 263 8.80 -4.33 8.83
C ALA A 263 7.95 -3.24 9.46
N SER A 264 7.57 -2.24 8.67
CA SER A 264 6.76 -1.10 9.11
C SER A 264 5.70 -0.71 8.10
N SER A 265 4.64 -0.07 8.60
CA SER A 265 3.65 0.66 7.82
C SER A 265 3.55 2.09 8.33
N PHE A 266 3.11 3.00 7.46
CA PHE A 266 3.12 4.43 7.75
C PHE A 266 1.81 5.09 7.34
N ARG A 267 1.42 6.13 8.07
CA ARG A 267 0.34 7.05 7.75
C ARG A 267 0.92 8.42 7.45
N PHE A 268 0.30 9.13 6.51
CA PHE A 268 0.61 10.53 6.20
C PHE A 268 -0.68 11.35 6.33
N GLY A 269 -0.61 12.41 7.13
CA GLY A 269 -1.76 13.18 7.57
C GLY A 269 -2.36 12.69 8.89
N ASP A 270 -3.23 13.51 9.46
CA ASP A 270 -3.87 13.22 10.73
C ASP A 270 -4.94 12.13 10.60
N ALA A 271 -5.01 11.26 11.59
CA ALA A 271 -6.16 10.36 11.71
C ALA A 271 -7.44 11.18 11.88
N PRO A 272 -8.57 10.75 11.31
CA PRO A 272 -9.85 11.36 11.62
C PRO A 272 -10.05 11.31 13.13
N SER A 273 -10.22 12.49 13.77
CA SER A 273 -10.56 12.53 15.18
C SER A 273 -11.89 11.81 15.36
N GLY A 274 -11.86 10.64 15.99
CA GLY A 274 -13.05 9.85 16.27
C GLY A 274 -14.07 10.71 17.02
N ARG A 275 -15.22 10.90 16.39
CA ARG A 275 -16.42 11.42 17.06
C ARG A 275 -17.33 10.27 17.43
#